data_33ab19f6e7a9233b0bd91b2675af54c2
#
_entry.id   33ab19f6e7a9233b0bd91b2675af54c2
#
_cell.length_a   1.000
_cell.length_b   1.000
_cell.length_c   1.000
_cell.angle_alpha   90.00
_cell.angle_beta   90.00
_cell.angle_gamma   90.00
#
_symmetry.space_group_name_H-M   'P 1'
#
loop_
_entity.id
_entity.type
_entity.pdbx_description
1 polymer ?
#
loop_
_entity_poly.entity_id
_entity_poly.type
_entity_poly.pdbx_seq_one_letter_code
_entity_poly.pdbx_strand_id
1 'polypeptide(L)'
;MGLILICLAFAFMGSAAHAAEAAPELGSEDKACQKCHDSEDIKPKVTEAGESLSLRISTPELLASMHNETSCTDCHEDADGKDHGKVSVPMKSKRDYRLSFQDACTTCHKKNVADFKDSVHAILVKEGSDKAPTCSDCHNSHTVRSVKLVEPIANVPCANCHKDIFKAYSGDVHGLERVAKGKSAPLCADCHKSHAIQAATLGDGIRDACLNCHKDAAVKHEVWLPNSKLHFQAIECQVCHAPNAQRRVNLRMVDGVGGKQLVEKKGVPQFDRLRKAADGTAQGFDESEMRSFLKAFNLESTGNKAILSGRLELRSGLEAHQLSTKDKALKDCKVCHENGAVPFQSVVLTMAGPDGRALRQGVEKEVLTSVTSLGSLRGFYAIGSTRIKLLDYLLVLVILGVLVVPIAHLSAHRLFKAKRDKLLAERTSSSTK
;
A
#
# COMPACT_ATOMS: atom_id res chain seq x y z
N MET A 1 -10.61 80.12 20.14
CA MET A 1 -10.21 80.27 18.72
C MET A 1 -9.59 78.93 18.34
N GLY A 2 -10.36 78.02 17.75
CA GLY A 2 -9.96 76.73 17.30
C GLY A 2 -10.57 76.47 15.93
N LEU A 3 -9.70 76.35 14.93
CA LEU A 3 -10.06 76.13 13.53
C LEU A 3 -10.41 74.68 13.33
N ILE A 4 -11.62 74.37 12.85
CA ILE A 4 -12.10 73.09 12.43
C ILE A 4 -11.75 72.94 10.96
N LEU A 5 -10.84 72.01 10.64
CA LEU A 5 -10.50 71.63 9.27
C LEU A 5 -11.40 70.43 8.87
N ILE A 6 -12.33 70.65 7.93
CA ILE A 6 -13.15 69.58 7.34
C ILE A 6 -12.41 69.02 6.13
N CYS A 7 -11.91 67.78 6.24
CA CYS A 7 -11.39 66.97 5.10
C CYS A 7 -12.57 66.30 4.41
N LEU A 8 -12.93 66.75 3.22
CA LEU A 8 -13.81 66.03 2.28
C LEU A 8 -13.01 64.88 1.62
N ALA A 9 -13.29 63.66 2.04
CA ALA A 9 -12.80 62.45 1.35
C ALA A 9 -13.77 62.12 0.20
N PHE A 10 -13.34 62.32 -1.03
CA PHE A 10 -14.01 61.83 -2.22
C PHE A 10 -13.77 60.32 -2.30
N ALA A 11 -14.79 59.54 -2.00
CA ALA A 11 -14.78 58.08 -2.25
C ALA A 11 -15.02 57.83 -3.75
N PHE A 12 -13.96 57.54 -4.48
CA PHE A 12 -14.05 56.92 -5.82
C PHE A 12 -14.56 55.49 -5.65
N MET A 13 -15.87 55.28 -5.81
CA MET A 13 -16.40 53.91 -6.03
C MET A 13 -16.10 53.52 -7.48
N GLY A 14 -14.94 52.90 -7.67
CA GLY A 14 -14.64 52.14 -8.89
C GLY A 14 -15.50 50.87 -8.90
N SER A 15 -16.61 50.90 -9.65
CA SER A 15 -17.34 49.70 -10.01
C SER A 15 -16.41 48.84 -10.88
N ALA A 16 -15.75 47.83 -10.28
CA ALA A 16 -15.16 46.74 -11.03
C ALA A 16 -16.31 45.96 -11.68
N ALA A 17 -16.61 46.28 -12.93
CA ALA A 17 -17.44 45.43 -13.76
C ALA A 17 -16.69 44.09 -13.89
N HIS A 18 -17.10 43.05 -13.15
CA HIS A 18 -16.75 41.69 -13.45
C HIS A 18 -17.36 41.43 -14.84
N ALA A 19 -16.48 41.33 -15.85
CA ALA A 19 -16.89 40.79 -17.12
C ALA A 19 -17.42 39.38 -16.82
N ALA A 20 -18.71 39.17 -17.04
CA ALA A 20 -19.28 37.83 -16.98
C ALA A 20 -18.53 37.02 -18.04
N GLU A 21 -17.78 36.04 -17.59
CA GLU A 21 -17.09 35.07 -18.49
C GLU A 21 -18.20 34.44 -19.32
N ALA A 22 -18.10 34.56 -20.64
CA ALA A 22 -19.10 34.04 -21.56
C ALA A 22 -19.21 32.53 -21.33
N ALA A 23 -20.44 32.02 -21.20
CA ALA A 23 -20.65 30.59 -21.06
C ALA A 23 -19.98 29.86 -22.23
N PRO A 24 -19.27 28.73 -21.97
CA PRO A 24 -18.59 27.99 -23.03
C PRO A 24 -19.62 27.56 -24.09
N GLU A 25 -19.27 27.80 -25.35
CA GLU A 25 -20.08 27.38 -26.50
C GLU A 25 -19.28 26.43 -27.40
N LEU A 26 -20.00 25.49 -28.03
CA LEU A 26 -19.40 24.58 -29.00
C LEU A 26 -18.95 25.31 -30.26
N GLY A 27 -17.84 24.85 -30.85
CA GLY A 27 -17.41 25.25 -32.16
C GLY A 27 -18.44 24.95 -33.25
N SER A 28 -18.31 25.58 -34.44
CA SER A 28 -19.28 25.38 -35.52
C SER A 28 -19.33 23.93 -36.03
N GLU A 29 -18.19 23.25 -36.03
CA GLU A 29 -18.08 21.84 -36.43
C GLU A 29 -18.72 20.92 -35.39
N ASP A 30 -18.46 21.16 -34.12
CA ASP A 30 -19.02 20.40 -33.01
C ASP A 30 -20.53 20.56 -32.89
N LYS A 31 -21.05 21.79 -33.17
CA LYS A 31 -22.51 22.04 -33.28
C LYS A 31 -23.14 21.17 -34.39
N ALA A 32 -22.41 20.87 -35.47
CA ALA A 32 -22.91 19.98 -36.51
C ALA A 32 -23.01 18.53 -36.05
N CYS A 33 -22.04 18.03 -35.31
CA CYS A 33 -22.07 16.71 -34.68
C CYS A 33 -23.23 16.59 -33.68
N GLN A 34 -23.41 17.60 -32.83
CA GLN A 34 -24.42 17.63 -31.78
C GLN A 34 -25.86 17.67 -32.30
N LYS A 35 -26.11 18.10 -33.53
CA LYS A 35 -27.45 18.03 -34.14
C LYS A 35 -28.02 16.61 -34.15
N CYS A 36 -27.16 15.60 -34.28
CA CYS A 36 -27.54 14.19 -34.24
C CYS A 36 -27.26 13.60 -32.85
N HIS A 37 -26.08 13.87 -32.27
CA HIS A 37 -25.64 13.19 -31.05
C HIS A 37 -26.33 13.70 -29.77
N ASP A 38 -26.94 14.88 -29.75
CA ASP A 38 -27.76 15.32 -28.61
C ASP A 38 -29.26 14.98 -28.78
N SER A 39 -29.65 14.39 -29.95
CA SER A 39 -31.03 13.99 -30.19
C SER A 39 -31.44 12.80 -29.34
N GLU A 40 -32.66 12.86 -28.80
CA GLU A 40 -33.27 11.74 -28.08
C GLU A 40 -33.61 10.56 -29.02
N ASP A 41 -33.78 10.85 -30.32
CA ASP A 41 -34.14 9.86 -31.35
C ASP A 41 -32.93 9.06 -31.86
N ILE A 42 -31.69 9.42 -31.46
CA ILE A 42 -30.50 8.69 -31.92
C ILE A 42 -30.51 7.26 -31.37
N LYS A 43 -30.48 6.30 -32.30
CA LYS A 43 -30.52 4.89 -31.92
C LYS A 43 -29.16 4.43 -31.40
N PRO A 44 -29.14 3.64 -30.32
CA PRO A 44 -27.90 3.06 -29.84
C PRO A 44 -27.33 2.08 -30.87
N LYS A 45 -26.01 1.98 -30.91
CA LYS A 45 -25.31 0.95 -31.70
C LYS A 45 -25.18 -0.34 -30.88
N VAL A 46 -25.45 -1.48 -31.50
CA VAL A 46 -25.29 -2.79 -30.85
C VAL A 46 -23.98 -3.40 -31.29
N THR A 47 -23.18 -3.88 -30.34
CA THR A 47 -21.92 -4.58 -30.59
C THR A 47 -22.17 -6.02 -31.06
N GLU A 48 -21.13 -6.70 -31.58
CA GLU A 48 -21.20 -8.12 -31.93
C GLU A 48 -21.53 -9.00 -30.69
N ALA A 49 -21.10 -8.56 -29.52
CA ALA A 49 -21.43 -9.21 -28.25
C ALA A 49 -22.86 -8.92 -27.75
N GLY A 50 -23.68 -8.20 -28.52
CA GLY A 50 -25.06 -7.87 -28.17
C GLY A 50 -25.20 -6.72 -27.14
N GLU A 51 -24.13 -5.99 -26.84
CA GLU A 51 -24.16 -4.88 -25.91
C GLU A 51 -24.62 -3.58 -26.60
N SER A 52 -25.53 -2.85 -25.96
CA SER A 52 -26.06 -1.57 -26.47
C SER A 52 -25.17 -0.40 -26.06
N LEU A 53 -24.57 0.31 -27.02
CA LEU A 53 -23.78 1.51 -26.82
C LEU A 53 -24.62 2.75 -27.14
N SER A 54 -24.85 3.62 -26.16
CA SER A 54 -25.50 4.91 -26.38
C SER A 54 -24.60 5.79 -27.25
N LEU A 55 -25.17 6.38 -28.31
CA LEU A 55 -24.51 7.38 -29.15
C LEU A 55 -24.91 8.81 -28.74
N ARG A 56 -25.85 8.95 -27.80
CA ARG A 56 -26.31 10.25 -27.33
C ARG A 56 -25.26 10.85 -26.39
N ILE A 57 -24.94 12.13 -26.66
CA ILE A 57 -24.03 12.96 -25.87
C ILE A 57 -24.78 14.24 -25.53
N SER A 58 -25.04 14.46 -24.23
CA SER A 58 -25.71 15.64 -23.74
C SER A 58 -24.84 16.88 -23.89
N THR A 59 -25.28 17.86 -24.70
CA THR A 59 -24.58 19.14 -24.87
C THR A 59 -24.34 19.88 -23.54
N PRO A 60 -25.31 20.01 -22.64
CA PRO A 60 -25.06 20.65 -21.33
C PRO A 60 -24.00 19.94 -20.50
N GLU A 61 -23.96 18.59 -20.51
CA GLU A 61 -22.96 17.83 -19.76
C GLU A 61 -21.57 17.95 -20.39
N LEU A 62 -21.47 17.96 -21.72
CA LEU A 62 -20.24 18.17 -22.47
C LEU A 62 -19.65 19.57 -22.17
N LEU A 63 -20.47 20.60 -22.24
CA LEU A 63 -20.04 21.98 -21.92
C LEU A 63 -19.65 22.17 -20.46
N ALA A 64 -20.19 21.36 -19.55
CA ALA A 64 -19.81 21.33 -18.13
C ALA A 64 -18.57 20.46 -17.87
N SER A 65 -18.05 19.74 -18.88
CA SER A 65 -16.88 18.87 -18.75
C SER A 65 -15.56 19.65 -18.79
N MET A 66 -14.47 19.01 -18.41
CA MET A 66 -13.12 19.55 -18.56
C MET A 66 -12.63 19.57 -20.02
N HIS A 67 -13.38 18.92 -20.92
CA HIS A 67 -13.10 18.86 -22.38
C HIS A 67 -14.03 19.78 -23.18
N ASN A 68 -14.67 20.77 -22.55
CA ASN A 68 -15.60 21.69 -23.18
C ASN A 68 -15.01 22.53 -24.33
N GLU A 69 -13.68 22.69 -24.36
CA GLU A 69 -12.93 23.40 -25.40
C GLU A 69 -12.25 22.45 -26.41
N THR A 70 -12.41 21.12 -26.23
CA THR A 70 -11.81 20.11 -27.09
C THR A 70 -12.79 19.77 -28.21
N SER A 71 -12.34 19.82 -29.48
CA SER A 71 -13.18 19.46 -30.61
C SER A 71 -13.47 17.96 -30.63
N CYS A 72 -14.65 17.58 -31.13
CA CYS A 72 -15.02 16.17 -31.30
C CYS A 72 -13.98 15.42 -32.14
N THR A 73 -13.42 16.04 -33.16
CA THR A 73 -12.43 15.47 -34.09
C THR A 73 -11.04 15.32 -33.44
N ASP A 74 -10.73 16.02 -32.35
CA ASP A 74 -9.47 15.82 -31.64
C ASP A 74 -9.34 14.40 -31.02
N CYS A 75 -10.49 13.77 -30.75
CA CYS A 75 -10.56 12.40 -30.24
C CYS A 75 -11.13 11.40 -31.26
N HIS A 76 -12.01 11.85 -32.13
CA HIS A 76 -12.67 11.06 -33.17
C HIS A 76 -12.13 11.45 -34.55
N GLU A 77 -10.82 11.23 -34.77
CA GLU A 77 -10.09 11.65 -35.97
C GLU A 77 -10.71 11.13 -37.28
N ASP A 78 -11.34 9.95 -37.26
CA ASP A 78 -11.96 9.32 -38.43
C ASP A 78 -13.43 9.74 -38.65
N ALA A 79 -13.97 10.65 -37.82
CA ALA A 79 -15.36 11.09 -37.89
C ALA A 79 -15.47 12.39 -38.72
N ASP A 80 -15.47 12.31 -40.04
CA ASP A 80 -15.55 13.46 -40.95
C ASP A 80 -16.98 14.01 -41.16
N GLY A 81 -17.78 14.05 -40.15
CA GLY A 81 -18.96 14.92 -40.01
C GLY A 81 -20.20 14.55 -40.78
N LYS A 82 -20.21 13.75 -41.85
CA LYS A 82 -21.43 13.50 -42.65
C LYS A 82 -21.77 12.06 -42.95
N ASP A 83 -20.87 11.13 -42.86
CA ASP A 83 -21.12 9.76 -43.33
C ASP A 83 -20.45 8.70 -42.43
N HIS A 84 -20.81 8.72 -41.14
CA HIS A 84 -20.30 7.74 -40.16
C HIS A 84 -20.66 6.28 -40.51
N GLY A 85 -21.57 6.04 -41.46
CA GLY A 85 -21.95 4.72 -41.95
C GLY A 85 -20.82 3.95 -42.66
N LYS A 86 -19.75 4.63 -43.00
CA LYS A 86 -18.57 4.03 -43.71
C LYS A 86 -17.40 3.78 -42.77
N VAL A 87 -17.35 4.41 -41.58
CA VAL A 87 -16.32 4.16 -40.58
C VAL A 87 -16.75 2.91 -39.75
N SER A 88 -16.42 1.76 -40.31
CA SER A 88 -16.63 0.49 -39.65
C SER A 88 -15.48 0.21 -38.69
N VAL A 89 -15.47 0.84 -37.51
CA VAL A 89 -14.71 0.28 -36.40
C VAL A 89 -15.42 -1.00 -35.97
N PRO A 90 -14.81 -2.18 -36.10
CA PRO A 90 -15.43 -3.43 -35.65
C PRO A 90 -15.66 -3.33 -34.17
N MET A 91 -16.90 -3.22 -33.77
CA MET A 91 -17.28 -3.17 -32.35
C MET A 91 -17.61 -4.57 -31.87
N LYS A 92 -16.59 -5.35 -31.54
CA LYS A 92 -16.76 -6.67 -30.92
C LYS A 92 -17.49 -6.54 -29.60
N SER A 93 -17.01 -5.66 -28.73
CA SER A 93 -17.60 -5.36 -27.42
C SER A 93 -17.46 -3.87 -27.10
N LYS A 94 -18.23 -3.38 -26.11
CA LYS A 94 -18.02 -2.03 -25.58
C LYS A 94 -16.59 -1.82 -25.05
N ARG A 95 -16.01 -2.88 -24.48
CA ARG A 95 -14.65 -2.84 -23.96
C ARG A 95 -13.62 -2.64 -25.09
N ASP A 96 -13.71 -3.42 -26.17
CA ASP A 96 -12.80 -3.28 -27.29
C ASP A 96 -12.91 -1.89 -27.91
N TYR A 97 -14.11 -1.36 -28.03
CA TYR A 97 -14.36 -0.01 -28.48
C TYR A 97 -13.68 1.03 -27.57
N ARG A 98 -13.81 0.92 -26.24
CA ARG A 98 -13.15 1.83 -25.30
C ARG A 98 -11.62 1.71 -25.34
N LEU A 99 -11.09 0.51 -25.56
CA LEU A 99 -9.66 0.28 -25.67
C LEU A 99 -9.09 0.92 -26.95
N SER A 100 -9.84 0.92 -28.08
CA SER A 100 -9.39 1.55 -29.33
C SER A 100 -9.18 3.06 -29.21
N PHE A 101 -9.85 3.73 -28.27
CA PHE A 101 -9.70 5.17 -28.02
C PHE A 101 -8.64 5.53 -26.97
N GLN A 102 -7.93 4.57 -26.40
CA GLN A 102 -6.92 4.90 -25.38
C GLN A 102 -5.76 5.75 -25.91
N ASP A 103 -5.42 5.57 -27.18
CA ASP A 103 -4.32 6.32 -27.81
C ASP A 103 -4.67 7.80 -27.98
N ALA A 104 -5.94 8.15 -28.23
CA ALA A 104 -6.39 9.54 -28.27
C ALA A 104 -6.10 10.28 -26.95
N CYS A 105 -6.27 9.62 -25.82
CA CYS A 105 -5.95 10.20 -24.50
C CYS A 105 -4.46 10.51 -24.36
N THR A 106 -3.59 9.72 -24.99
CA THR A 106 -2.12 9.81 -24.87
C THR A 106 -1.58 11.11 -25.46
N THR A 107 -2.24 11.67 -26.44
CA THR A 107 -1.82 12.90 -27.12
C THR A 107 -1.65 14.06 -26.15
N CYS A 108 -2.61 14.24 -25.23
CA CYS A 108 -2.63 15.31 -24.23
C CYS A 108 -2.19 14.83 -22.84
N HIS A 109 -2.58 13.63 -22.40
CA HIS A 109 -2.38 13.10 -21.05
C HIS A 109 -1.18 12.14 -20.91
N LYS A 110 -0.04 12.45 -21.57
CA LYS A 110 1.17 11.61 -21.63
C LYS A 110 1.62 11.09 -20.26
N LYS A 111 1.66 11.97 -19.26
CA LYS A 111 2.09 11.60 -17.91
C LYS A 111 1.11 10.63 -17.23
N ASN A 112 -0.19 10.88 -17.30
CA ASN A 112 -1.20 10.05 -16.66
C ASN A 112 -1.25 8.66 -17.31
N VAL A 113 -1.08 8.59 -18.62
CA VAL A 113 -1.00 7.31 -19.36
C VAL A 113 0.28 6.55 -19.00
N ALA A 114 1.43 7.23 -18.88
CA ALA A 114 2.66 6.61 -18.41
C ALA A 114 2.51 6.06 -16.99
N ASP A 115 1.97 6.85 -16.06
CA ASP A 115 1.68 6.42 -14.68
C ASP A 115 0.71 5.23 -14.65
N PHE A 116 -0.32 5.21 -15.52
CA PHE A 116 -1.28 4.11 -15.61
C PHE A 116 -0.64 2.81 -16.11
N LYS A 117 0.27 2.87 -17.08
CA LYS A 117 0.96 1.69 -17.64
C LYS A 117 1.69 0.86 -16.57
N ASP A 118 2.14 1.49 -15.50
CA ASP A 118 2.81 0.85 -14.37
C ASP A 118 1.84 0.42 -13.25
N SER A 119 0.53 0.56 -13.45
CA SER A 119 -0.49 0.22 -12.45
C SER A 119 -0.90 -1.25 -12.53
N VAL A 120 -1.42 -1.77 -11.41
CA VAL A 120 -2.04 -3.11 -11.37
C VAL A 120 -3.24 -3.22 -12.32
N HIS A 121 -3.96 -2.13 -12.57
CA HIS A 121 -5.07 -2.10 -13.52
C HIS A 121 -4.60 -2.30 -14.97
N ALA A 122 -3.53 -1.60 -15.38
CA ALA A 122 -2.98 -1.76 -16.72
C ALA A 122 -2.42 -3.16 -16.97
N ILE A 123 -1.81 -3.76 -15.94
CA ILE A 123 -1.33 -5.15 -16.01
C ILE A 123 -2.49 -6.10 -16.29
N LEU A 124 -3.59 -5.96 -15.56
CA LEU A 124 -4.79 -6.78 -15.76
C LEU A 124 -5.43 -6.55 -17.15
N VAL A 125 -5.41 -5.31 -17.67
CA VAL A 125 -5.85 -5.01 -19.04
C VAL A 125 -4.98 -5.76 -20.04
N LYS A 126 -3.65 -5.70 -19.88
CA LYS A 126 -2.69 -6.39 -20.76
C LYS A 126 -2.84 -7.91 -20.73
N GLU A 127 -3.24 -8.48 -19.62
CA GLU A 127 -3.53 -9.91 -19.46
C GLU A 127 -4.88 -10.32 -20.05
N GLY A 128 -5.65 -9.37 -20.57
CA GLY A 128 -6.97 -9.64 -21.16
C GLY A 128 -8.10 -9.80 -20.16
N SER A 129 -7.92 -9.37 -18.91
CA SER A 129 -8.99 -9.41 -17.91
C SER A 129 -10.16 -8.52 -18.34
N ASP A 130 -11.34 -9.08 -18.44
CA ASP A 130 -12.58 -8.38 -18.75
C ASP A 130 -13.06 -7.43 -17.64
N LYS A 131 -12.56 -7.63 -16.43
CA LYS A 131 -12.90 -6.84 -15.24
C LYS A 131 -11.95 -5.67 -14.98
N ALA A 132 -10.82 -5.61 -15.69
CA ALA A 132 -9.86 -4.53 -15.50
C ALA A 132 -10.38 -3.23 -16.13
N PRO A 133 -10.30 -2.07 -15.43
CA PRO A 133 -10.84 -0.81 -15.95
C PRO A 133 -9.98 -0.25 -17.07
N THR A 134 -10.64 0.37 -18.04
CA THR A 134 -10.04 1.26 -19.04
C THR A 134 -10.09 2.71 -18.55
N CYS A 135 -9.50 3.65 -19.31
CA CYS A 135 -9.56 5.07 -18.94
C CYS A 135 -11.02 5.54 -18.79
N SER A 136 -11.90 5.16 -19.72
CA SER A 136 -13.31 5.56 -19.73
C SER A 136 -14.21 4.86 -18.70
N ASP A 137 -13.72 3.83 -18.00
CA ASP A 137 -14.47 3.24 -16.90
C ASP A 137 -14.37 4.08 -15.61
N CYS A 138 -13.30 4.87 -15.49
CA CYS A 138 -13.10 5.83 -14.40
C CYS A 138 -13.49 7.25 -14.81
N HIS A 139 -13.22 7.61 -16.08
CA HIS A 139 -13.46 8.92 -16.66
C HIS A 139 -14.45 8.79 -17.82
N ASN A 140 -15.68 9.23 -17.65
CA ASN A 140 -16.56 9.37 -18.80
C ASN A 140 -16.02 10.47 -19.70
N SER A 141 -15.53 10.12 -20.89
CA SER A 141 -14.79 11.04 -21.78
C SER A 141 -15.53 12.32 -22.13
N HIS A 142 -16.86 12.25 -22.24
CA HIS A 142 -17.71 13.40 -22.58
C HIS A 142 -18.19 14.20 -21.37
N THR A 143 -18.07 13.67 -20.15
CA THR A 143 -18.56 14.30 -18.92
C THR A 143 -17.50 14.35 -17.83
N VAL A 144 -16.21 14.38 -18.22
CA VAL A 144 -15.08 14.44 -17.28
C VAL A 144 -15.19 15.68 -16.42
N ARG A 145 -15.28 15.49 -15.10
CA ARG A 145 -15.29 16.59 -14.15
C ARG A 145 -13.95 16.72 -13.46
N SER A 146 -13.62 17.93 -13.05
CA SER A 146 -12.44 18.18 -12.23
C SER A 146 -12.49 17.31 -10.97
N VAL A 147 -11.34 16.71 -10.59
CA VAL A 147 -11.19 16.00 -9.31
C VAL A 147 -11.58 16.84 -8.10
N LYS A 148 -11.61 18.18 -8.25
CA LYS A 148 -12.09 19.10 -7.22
C LYS A 148 -13.60 19.02 -6.99
N LEU A 149 -14.34 18.39 -7.90
CA LEU A 149 -15.80 18.30 -7.91
C LEU A 149 -16.32 16.89 -7.64
N VAL A 150 -15.52 15.98 -7.11
CA VAL A 150 -15.94 14.63 -6.71
C VAL A 150 -16.72 14.73 -5.38
N GLU A 151 -17.88 15.36 -5.44
CA GLU A 151 -18.82 15.43 -4.33
C GLU A 151 -20.24 15.22 -4.89
N PRO A 152 -21.10 14.45 -4.24
CA PRO A 152 -20.85 13.69 -3.02
C PRO A 152 -19.85 12.53 -3.23
N ILE A 153 -19.28 12.00 -2.15
CA ILE A 153 -18.25 10.92 -2.20
C ILE A 153 -18.69 9.67 -2.96
N ALA A 154 -20.01 9.46 -3.08
CA ALA A 154 -20.61 8.37 -3.86
C ALA A 154 -20.23 8.42 -5.35
N ASN A 155 -19.81 9.57 -5.87
CA ASN A 155 -19.39 9.76 -7.25
C ASN A 155 -17.93 9.36 -7.52
N VAL A 156 -17.22 8.87 -6.50
CA VAL A 156 -15.85 8.38 -6.68
C VAL A 156 -15.85 7.18 -7.63
N PRO A 157 -15.13 7.24 -8.77
CA PRO A 157 -15.16 6.17 -9.78
C PRO A 157 -14.75 4.79 -9.23
N CYS A 158 -13.87 4.77 -8.23
CA CYS A 158 -13.43 3.54 -7.57
C CYS A 158 -14.58 2.71 -6.99
N ALA A 159 -15.63 3.38 -6.52
CA ALA A 159 -16.82 2.76 -5.92
C ALA A 159 -17.63 1.91 -6.93
N ASN A 160 -17.49 2.16 -8.23
CA ASN A 160 -18.20 1.40 -9.25
C ASN A 160 -17.82 -0.09 -9.24
N CYS A 161 -16.55 -0.39 -8.98
CA CYS A 161 -16.03 -1.75 -8.93
C CYS A 161 -15.69 -2.21 -7.50
N HIS A 162 -15.13 -1.34 -6.66
CA HIS A 162 -14.72 -1.63 -5.29
C HIS A 162 -15.82 -1.30 -4.26
N LYS A 163 -17.04 -1.79 -4.48
CA LYS A 163 -18.23 -1.45 -3.68
C LYS A 163 -18.08 -1.72 -2.19
N ASP A 164 -17.57 -2.91 -1.83
CA ASP A 164 -17.43 -3.32 -0.43
C ASP A 164 -16.33 -2.50 0.28
N ILE A 165 -15.23 -2.23 -0.43
CA ILE A 165 -14.15 -1.36 0.06
C ILE A 165 -14.67 0.06 0.28
N PHE A 166 -15.44 0.59 -0.69
CA PHE A 166 -16.04 1.91 -0.57
C PHE A 166 -17.03 1.99 0.60
N LYS A 167 -17.85 0.95 0.79
CA LYS A 167 -18.76 0.86 1.94
C LYS A 167 -17.99 0.87 3.27
N ALA A 168 -16.91 0.11 3.37
CA ALA A 168 -16.07 0.09 4.56
C ALA A 168 -15.43 1.48 4.82
N TYR A 169 -14.83 2.08 3.79
CA TYR A 169 -14.28 3.43 3.86
C TYR A 169 -15.31 4.49 4.25
N SER A 170 -16.53 4.44 3.69
CA SER A 170 -17.59 5.42 4.00
C SER A 170 -18.02 5.39 5.46
N GLY A 171 -17.83 4.26 6.15
CA GLY A 171 -18.11 4.08 7.57
C GLY A 171 -16.89 4.28 8.47
N ASP A 172 -15.70 4.49 7.92
CA ASP A 172 -14.48 4.70 8.69
C ASP A 172 -14.29 6.17 9.11
N VAL A 173 -13.25 6.46 9.89
CA VAL A 173 -12.98 7.81 10.39
C VAL A 173 -12.75 8.81 9.26
N HIS A 174 -12.10 8.41 8.16
CA HIS A 174 -11.83 9.30 7.04
C HIS A 174 -13.06 9.53 6.18
N GLY A 175 -13.84 8.52 5.90
CA GLY A 175 -15.07 8.62 5.13
C GLY A 175 -16.12 9.47 5.84
N LEU A 176 -16.32 9.25 7.14
CA LEU A 176 -17.20 10.05 7.98
C LEU A 176 -16.75 11.52 8.06
N GLU A 177 -15.45 11.75 8.24
CA GLU A 177 -14.87 13.08 8.25
C GLU A 177 -15.03 13.79 6.90
N ARG A 178 -14.87 13.03 5.79
CA ARG A 178 -15.07 13.54 4.43
C ARG A 178 -16.51 14.01 4.19
N VAL A 179 -17.49 13.24 4.65
CA VAL A 179 -18.90 13.64 4.58
C VAL A 179 -19.19 14.86 5.42
N ALA A 180 -18.59 14.94 6.62
CA ALA A 180 -18.84 16.05 7.56
C ALA A 180 -18.12 17.35 7.18
N LYS A 181 -16.88 17.27 6.68
CA LYS A 181 -15.98 18.42 6.47
C LYS A 181 -15.48 18.57 5.03
N GLY A 182 -15.98 17.79 4.10
CA GLY A 182 -15.60 17.86 2.69
C GLY A 182 -14.12 17.55 2.45
N LYS A 183 -13.44 18.36 1.63
CA LYS A 183 -12.10 18.11 1.10
C LYS A 183 -10.96 18.01 2.13
N SER A 184 -11.20 18.23 3.40
CA SER A 184 -10.18 18.14 4.44
C SER A 184 -9.76 16.70 4.78
N ALA A 185 -10.58 15.70 4.48
CA ALA A 185 -10.27 14.30 4.67
C ALA A 185 -9.90 13.60 3.35
N PRO A 186 -9.00 12.59 3.39
CA PRO A 186 -8.48 11.92 2.19
C PRO A 186 -9.56 11.07 1.49
N LEU A 187 -9.45 10.97 0.17
CA LEU A 187 -10.15 9.99 -0.67
C LEU A 187 -9.22 8.86 -1.09
N CYS A 188 -9.75 7.91 -1.84
CA CYS A 188 -9.02 6.72 -2.31
C CYS A 188 -7.66 7.07 -2.95
N ALA A 189 -7.65 8.08 -3.83
CA ALA A 189 -6.45 8.50 -4.58
C ALA A 189 -5.36 9.13 -3.72
N ASP A 190 -5.71 9.69 -2.56
CA ASP A 190 -4.73 10.32 -1.64
C ASP A 190 -3.85 9.26 -0.96
N CYS A 191 -4.36 8.02 -0.80
CA CYS A 191 -3.60 6.89 -0.27
C CYS A 191 -3.06 5.97 -1.37
N HIS A 192 -3.85 5.72 -2.44
CA HIS A 192 -3.55 4.72 -3.47
C HIS A 192 -3.01 5.30 -4.77
N LYS A 193 -2.94 6.63 -4.90
CA LYS A 193 -2.74 7.35 -6.15
C LYS A 193 -3.87 7.11 -7.15
N SER A 194 -3.91 7.88 -8.24
CA SER A 194 -5.01 7.78 -9.23
C SER A 194 -4.65 6.84 -10.39
N HIS A 195 -3.45 6.98 -10.93
CA HIS A 195 -3.02 6.28 -12.14
C HIS A 195 -1.95 5.23 -11.85
N ALA A 196 -0.94 5.53 -11.03
CA ALA A 196 0.12 4.60 -10.65
C ALA A 196 -0.29 3.72 -9.45
N ILE A 197 -1.46 3.08 -9.51
CA ILE A 197 -1.98 2.24 -8.42
C ILE A 197 -1.15 0.96 -8.33
N GLN A 198 -0.51 0.77 -7.18
CA GLN A 198 0.25 -0.45 -6.88
C GLN A 198 -0.47 -1.32 -5.86
N ALA A 199 -0.10 -2.61 -5.82
CA ALA A 199 -0.60 -3.49 -4.78
C ALA A 199 -0.16 -2.97 -3.40
N ALA A 200 -1.11 -2.80 -2.48
CA ALA A 200 -0.88 -2.25 -1.14
C ALA A 200 0.15 -3.01 -0.31
N THR A 201 0.39 -4.28 -0.65
CA THR A 201 1.36 -5.16 0.02
C THR A 201 2.79 -4.94 -0.43
N LEU A 202 3.03 -4.09 -1.43
CA LEU A 202 4.37 -3.81 -1.95
C LEU A 202 4.96 -2.56 -1.29
N GLY A 203 6.16 -2.71 -0.77
CA GLY A 203 6.91 -1.62 -0.15
C GLY A 203 6.22 -0.98 1.07
N ASP A 204 6.55 0.27 1.32
CA ASP A 204 6.06 1.06 2.46
C ASP A 204 5.07 2.17 2.04
N GLY A 205 4.60 2.14 0.80
CA GLY A 205 3.83 3.24 0.20
C GLY A 205 2.56 3.64 0.97
N ILE A 206 1.87 2.68 1.60
CA ILE A 206 0.68 2.98 2.43
C ILE A 206 1.08 3.68 3.73
N ARG A 207 2.17 3.27 4.38
CA ARG A 207 2.67 3.98 5.57
C ARG A 207 3.04 5.42 5.23
N ASP A 208 3.74 5.62 4.12
CA ASP A 208 4.16 6.93 3.67
C ASP A 208 2.96 7.81 3.33
N ALA A 209 1.90 7.25 2.73
CA ALA A 209 0.64 7.95 2.51
C ALA A 209 -0.01 8.42 3.81
N CYS A 210 -0.02 7.60 4.86
CA CYS A 210 -0.49 8.03 6.19
C CYS A 210 0.33 9.20 6.74
N LEU A 211 1.67 9.11 6.65
CA LEU A 211 2.60 10.10 7.19
C LEU A 211 2.61 11.42 6.42
N ASN A 212 2.14 11.45 5.18
CA ASN A 212 1.96 12.71 4.43
C ASN A 212 1.03 13.69 5.13
N CYS A 213 -0.02 13.18 5.78
CA CYS A 213 -0.96 14.00 6.55
C CYS A 213 -0.68 13.94 8.06
N HIS A 214 -0.33 12.77 8.61
CA HIS A 214 -0.05 12.54 10.02
C HIS A 214 1.44 12.70 10.35
N LYS A 215 2.02 13.86 10.03
CA LYS A 215 3.47 14.16 10.14
C LYS A 215 4.02 14.02 11.56
N ASP A 216 3.18 14.26 12.56
CA ASP A 216 3.52 14.22 13.98
C ASP A 216 3.23 12.87 14.65
N ALA A 217 2.83 11.86 13.86
CA ALA A 217 2.46 10.54 14.39
C ALA A 217 3.59 9.91 15.21
N ALA A 218 4.85 9.98 14.73
CA ALA A 218 5.99 9.43 15.44
C ALA A 218 6.12 10.03 16.85
N VAL A 219 6.14 11.34 16.96
CA VAL A 219 6.28 12.07 18.24
C VAL A 219 5.11 11.77 19.18
N LYS A 220 3.88 11.74 18.66
CA LYS A 220 2.68 11.42 19.47
C LYS A 220 2.70 10.00 20.00
N HIS A 221 3.29 9.04 19.31
CA HIS A 221 3.39 7.66 19.76
C HIS A 221 4.55 7.43 20.74
N GLU A 222 5.65 8.17 20.61
CA GLU A 222 6.80 8.06 21.52
C GLU A 222 6.42 8.31 22.99
N VAL A 223 5.38 9.09 23.25
CA VAL A 223 4.91 9.43 24.61
C VAL A 223 4.39 8.20 25.37
N TRP A 224 3.84 7.20 24.67
CA TRP A 224 3.17 6.06 25.32
C TRP A 224 3.60 4.69 24.78
N LEU A 225 4.17 4.62 23.57
CA LEU A 225 4.57 3.38 22.92
C LEU A 225 6.08 3.17 23.06
N PRO A 226 6.53 2.26 23.90
CA PRO A 226 7.95 1.92 24.03
C PRO A 226 8.50 1.43 22.69
N ASN A 227 9.73 1.82 22.34
CA ASN A 227 10.36 1.45 21.07
C ASN A 227 9.52 1.75 19.83
N SER A 228 8.83 2.90 19.82
CA SER A 228 7.93 3.33 18.74
C SER A 228 8.54 3.18 17.34
N LYS A 229 9.84 3.47 17.18
CA LYS A 229 10.56 3.31 15.91
C LYS A 229 10.55 1.87 15.38
N LEU A 230 10.77 0.89 16.27
CA LEU A 230 10.71 -0.53 15.89
C LEU A 230 9.28 -0.96 15.54
N HIS A 231 8.29 -0.50 16.31
CA HIS A 231 6.89 -0.74 16.00
C HIS A 231 6.53 -0.19 14.62
N PHE A 232 6.91 1.04 14.29
CA PHE A 232 6.63 1.63 12.97
C PHE A 232 7.37 0.94 11.81
N GLN A 233 8.50 0.29 12.07
CA GLN A 233 9.17 -0.52 11.06
C GLN A 233 8.49 -1.85 10.81
N ALA A 234 7.97 -2.49 11.87
CA ALA A 234 7.45 -3.84 11.83
C ALA A 234 5.92 -3.93 11.78
N ILE A 235 5.19 -2.84 11.99
CA ILE A 235 3.73 -2.85 12.13
C ILE A 235 3.12 -1.77 11.24
N GLU A 236 2.12 -2.13 10.46
CA GLU A 236 1.34 -1.16 9.68
C GLU A 236 0.38 -0.36 10.58
N CYS A 237 0.13 0.90 10.23
CA CYS A 237 -0.70 1.80 11.02
C CYS A 237 -2.10 1.22 11.28
N GLN A 238 -2.68 0.59 10.26
CA GLN A 238 -4.02 -0.03 10.32
C GLN A 238 -4.10 -1.16 11.35
N VAL A 239 -2.99 -1.83 11.66
CA VAL A 239 -2.96 -2.93 12.65
C VAL A 239 -3.46 -2.49 14.02
N CYS A 240 -3.13 -1.28 14.43
CA CYS A 240 -3.63 -0.67 15.66
C CYS A 240 -4.91 0.15 15.43
N HIS A 241 -5.02 0.83 14.29
CA HIS A 241 -6.12 1.73 13.99
C HIS A 241 -7.37 1.06 13.40
N ALA A 242 -7.35 -0.25 13.11
CA ALA A 242 -8.51 -1.08 12.84
C ALA A 242 -8.61 -2.19 13.91
N PRO A 243 -9.12 -1.90 15.11
CA PRO A 243 -9.00 -2.78 16.28
C PRO A 243 -9.69 -4.14 16.09
N ASN A 244 -10.77 -4.21 15.33
CA ASN A 244 -11.56 -5.44 15.10
C ASN A 244 -11.02 -6.29 13.94
N ALA A 245 -10.02 -5.81 13.20
CA ALA A 245 -9.50 -6.49 12.03
C ALA A 245 -8.64 -7.70 12.40
N GLN A 246 -8.64 -8.69 11.50
CA GLN A 246 -7.76 -9.85 11.61
C GLN A 246 -6.35 -9.51 11.13
N ARG A 247 -5.37 -9.97 11.88
CA ARG A 247 -3.95 -9.67 11.67
C ARG A 247 -3.20 -10.91 11.21
N ARG A 248 -2.08 -10.68 10.51
CA ARG A 248 -1.12 -11.73 10.15
C ARG A 248 0.29 -11.17 10.09
N VAL A 249 1.27 -12.04 10.21
CA VAL A 249 2.66 -11.73 9.87
C VAL A 249 2.87 -11.94 8.38
N ASN A 250 3.40 -10.92 7.74
CA ASN A 250 3.85 -10.99 6.36
C ASN A 250 5.38 -10.99 6.34
N LEU A 251 5.97 -12.10 5.94
CA LEU A 251 7.40 -12.21 5.68
C LEU A 251 7.65 -11.74 4.24
N ARG A 252 8.46 -10.72 4.08
CA ARG A 252 8.83 -10.18 2.78
C ARG A 252 10.26 -10.53 2.47
N MET A 253 10.53 -10.92 1.24
CA MET A 253 11.89 -11.08 0.77
C MET A 253 12.48 -9.70 0.48
N VAL A 254 13.61 -9.40 1.10
CA VAL A 254 14.30 -8.13 0.94
C VAL A 254 15.78 -8.33 0.65
N ASP A 255 16.39 -7.37 0.00
CA ASP A 255 17.84 -7.30 -0.15
C ASP A 255 18.50 -7.18 1.24
N GLY A 256 19.46 -8.04 1.53
CA GLY A 256 20.09 -8.11 2.85
C GLY A 256 20.93 -6.87 3.20
N VAL A 257 21.37 -6.12 2.21
CA VAL A 257 22.17 -4.89 2.38
C VAL A 257 21.27 -3.66 2.37
N GLY A 258 20.50 -3.48 1.29
CA GLY A 258 19.67 -2.30 1.10
C GLY A 258 18.31 -2.36 1.81
N GLY A 259 17.85 -3.53 2.22
CA GLY A 259 16.54 -3.71 2.87
C GLY A 259 15.33 -3.46 1.96
N LYS A 260 15.54 -3.27 0.65
CA LYS A 260 14.46 -3.09 -0.31
C LYS A 260 13.79 -4.42 -0.61
N GLN A 261 12.47 -4.41 -0.75
CA GLN A 261 11.71 -5.59 -1.16
C GLN A 261 12.18 -6.06 -2.54
N LEU A 262 12.40 -7.36 -2.66
CA LEU A 262 12.76 -7.97 -3.93
C LEU A 262 11.52 -8.11 -4.80
N VAL A 263 11.69 -7.74 -6.06
CA VAL A 263 10.69 -7.91 -7.13
C VAL A 263 11.27 -8.90 -8.12
N GLU A 264 10.49 -9.90 -8.48
CA GLU A 264 10.89 -10.90 -9.47
C GLU A 264 11.07 -10.21 -10.84
N LYS A 265 12.24 -10.37 -11.44
CA LYS A 265 12.61 -9.78 -12.73
C LYS A 265 13.22 -10.85 -13.62
N LYS A 266 13.28 -10.57 -14.90
CA LYS A 266 13.99 -11.44 -15.85
C LYS A 266 15.44 -11.65 -15.38
N GLY A 267 15.85 -12.90 -15.22
CA GLY A 267 17.18 -13.28 -14.72
C GLY A 267 17.31 -13.40 -13.20
N VAL A 268 16.25 -13.15 -12.45
CA VAL A 268 16.16 -13.43 -11.00
C VAL A 268 15.51 -14.81 -10.78
N PRO A 269 15.80 -15.51 -9.68
CA PRO A 269 15.14 -16.77 -9.37
C PRO A 269 13.63 -16.69 -9.45
N GLN A 270 13.00 -17.67 -10.07
CA GLN A 270 11.56 -17.73 -10.26
C GLN A 270 10.88 -18.16 -8.96
N PHE A 271 10.19 -17.23 -8.30
CA PHE A 271 9.53 -17.48 -7.01
C PHE A 271 8.61 -18.70 -7.05
N ASP A 272 7.70 -18.75 -8.03
CA ASP A 272 6.72 -19.85 -8.10
C ASP A 272 7.39 -21.21 -8.34
N ARG A 273 8.44 -21.28 -9.16
CA ARG A 273 9.19 -22.50 -9.40
C ARG A 273 9.92 -23.00 -8.14
N LEU A 274 10.63 -22.08 -7.45
CA LEU A 274 11.38 -22.42 -6.24
C LEU A 274 10.44 -22.75 -5.08
N ARG A 275 9.31 -22.04 -4.98
CA ARG A 275 8.26 -22.30 -4.01
C ARG A 275 7.71 -23.72 -4.17
N LYS A 276 7.31 -24.10 -5.39
CA LYS A 276 6.79 -25.45 -5.68
C LYS A 276 7.83 -26.53 -5.43
N ALA A 277 9.11 -26.25 -5.67
CA ALA A 277 10.19 -27.19 -5.42
C ALA A 277 10.49 -27.37 -3.92
N ALA A 278 10.23 -26.36 -3.10
CA ALA A 278 10.47 -26.41 -1.66
C ALA A 278 9.26 -26.91 -0.86
N ASP A 279 8.02 -26.62 -1.33
CA ASP A 279 6.76 -26.98 -0.67
C ASP A 279 6.35 -28.41 -1.08
N GLY A 280 6.78 -29.41 -0.31
CA GLY A 280 6.47 -30.80 -0.56
C GLY A 280 5.04 -31.22 -0.19
N THR A 281 4.36 -30.47 0.69
CA THR A 281 3.07 -30.86 1.28
C THR A 281 1.90 -29.99 0.84
N ALA A 282 2.15 -28.85 0.20
CA ALA A 282 1.17 -27.80 -0.14
C ALA A 282 0.40 -27.21 1.06
N GLN A 283 0.86 -27.44 2.28
CA GLN A 283 0.24 -26.94 3.51
C GLN A 283 0.84 -25.60 3.98
N GLY A 284 1.98 -25.22 3.41
CA GLY A 284 2.76 -24.05 3.79
C GLY A 284 4.17 -24.43 4.22
N PHE A 285 5.09 -23.47 4.16
CA PHE A 285 6.48 -23.73 4.51
C PHE A 285 6.67 -23.96 6.00
N ASP A 286 7.24 -25.11 6.33
CA ASP A 286 7.86 -25.34 7.63
C ASP A 286 9.26 -24.70 7.71
N GLU A 287 9.97 -24.89 8.83
CA GLU A 287 11.32 -24.36 9.03
C GLU A 287 12.33 -24.90 7.99
N SER A 288 12.26 -26.17 7.66
CA SER A 288 13.18 -26.84 6.74
C SER A 288 12.95 -26.40 5.29
N GLU A 289 11.69 -26.36 4.90
CA GLU A 289 11.24 -25.90 3.58
C GLU A 289 11.60 -24.42 3.35
N MET A 290 11.35 -23.56 4.36
CA MET A 290 11.74 -22.15 4.30
C MET A 290 13.26 -21.98 4.15
N ARG A 291 14.05 -22.76 4.88
CA ARG A 291 15.51 -22.75 4.77
C ARG A 291 15.97 -23.19 3.39
N SER A 292 15.39 -24.27 2.89
CA SER A 292 15.69 -24.83 1.56
C SER A 292 15.35 -23.85 0.45
N PHE A 293 14.18 -23.21 0.54
CA PHE A 293 13.73 -22.17 -0.39
C PHE A 293 14.70 -20.98 -0.40
N LEU A 294 15.03 -20.42 0.76
CA LEU A 294 15.95 -19.28 0.85
C LEU A 294 17.35 -19.62 0.35
N LYS A 295 17.84 -20.83 0.64
CA LYS A 295 19.14 -21.31 0.15
C LYS A 295 19.14 -21.42 -1.37
N ALA A 296 18.12 -22.05 -1.96
CA ALA A 296 17.99 -22.19 -3.41
C ALA A 296 17.87 -20.82 -4.09
N PHE A 297 17.03 -19.94 -3.54
CA PHE A 297 16.88 -18.57 -4.05
C PHE A 297 18.21 -17.82 -4.06
N ASN A 298 18.96 -17.88 -2.97
CA ASN A 298 20.25 -17.19 -2.84
C ASN A 298 21.37 -17.81 -3.71
N LEU A 299 21.30 -19.10 -4.04
CA LEU A 299 22.24 -19.73 -4.97
C LEU A 299 22.02 -19.31 -6.42
N GLU A 300 20.78 -19.09 -6.82
CA GLU A 300 20.42 -18.67 -8.18
C GLU A 300 20.47 -17.14 -8.36
N SER A 301 20.43 -16.38 -7.27
CA SER A 301 20.44 -14.91 -7.32
C SER A 301 21.82 -14.39 -7.68
N THR A 302 21.86 -13.45 -8.62
CA THR A 302 23.08 -12.73 -9.01
C THR A 302 23.33 -11.47 -8.18
N GLY A 303 22.37 -11.11 -7.30
CA GLY A 303 22.43 -9.93 -6.45
C GLY A 303 22.92 -10.20 -5.03
N ASN A 304 22.66 -9.27 -4.14
CA ASN A 304 22.92 -9.45 -2.72
C ASN A 304 22.06 -10.58 -2.15
N LYS A 305 22.54 -11.16 -1.04
CA LYS A 305 21.80 -12.21 -0.34
C LYS A 305 20.40 -11.72 0.04
N ALA A 306 19.40 -12.48 -0.35
CA ALA A 306 18.02 -12.27 0.08
C ALA A 306 17.84 -12.72 1.53
N ILE A 307 17.16 -11.92 2.31
CA ILE A 307 16.74 -12.23 3.67
C ILE A 307 15.24 -11.95 3.83
N LEU A 308 14.66 -12.38 4.92
CA LEU A 308 13.28 -12.08 5.27
C LEU A 308 13.19 -10.81 6.11
N SER A 309 12.14 -10.04 5.91
CA SER A 309 11.73 -8.96 6.79
C SER A 309 10.29 -9.21 7.21
N GLY A 310 10.06 -9.35 8.51
CA GLY A 310 8.74 -9.54 9.06
C GLY A 310 7.99 -8.22 9.21
N ARG A 311 6.69 -8.25 8.92
CA ARG A 311 5.78 -7.13 9.13
C ARG A 311 4.41 -7.62 9.57
N LEU A 312 3.83 -6.98 10.57
CA LEU A 312 2.46 -7.23 10.96
C LEU A 312 1.53 -6.37 10.11
N GLU A 313 0.60 -7.02 9.43
CA GLU A 313 -0.40 -6.39 8.56
C GLU A 313 -1.80 -6.94 8.80
N LEU A 314 -2.81 -6.32 8.21
CA LEU A 314 -4.17 -6.85 8.20
C LEU A 314 -4.33 -7.93 7.14
N ARG A 315 -5.24 -8.90 7.41
CA ARG A 315 -5.45 -10.04 6.50
C ARG A 315 -6.19 -9.67 5.24
N SER A 316 -7.09 -8.70 5.30
CA SER A 316 -7.92 -8.30 4.17
C SER A 316 -7.86 -6.79 3.92
N GLY A 317 -7.95 -6.42 2.63
CA GLY A 317 -8.06 -5.01 2.24
C GLY A 317 -9.36 -4.36 2.72
N LEU A 318 -10.44 -5.13 2.87
CA LEU A 318 -11.70 -4.63 3.40
C LEU A 318 -11.53 -4.12 4.84
N GLU A 319 -10.89 -4.92 5.69
CA GLU A 319 -10.63 -4.55 7.09
C GLU A 319 -9.67 -3.36 7.21
N ALA A 320 -8.75 -3.21 6.25
CA ALA A 320 -7.82 -2.09 6.20
C ALA A 320 -8.51 -0.72 5.96
N HIS A 321 -9.78 -0.74 5.50
CA HIS A 321 -10.61 0.45 5.32
C HIS A 321 -11.65 0.63 6.44
N GLN A 322 -11.47 -0.03 7.58
CA GLN A 322 -12.31 0.12 8.78
C GLN A 322 -11.53 0.87 9.88
N LEU A 323 -10.92 1.98 9.50
CA LEU A 323 -10.11 2.78 10.42
C LEU A 323 -10.98 3.44 11.49
N SER A 324 -10.49 3.43 12.71
CA SER A 324 -11.14 4.02 13.87
C SER A 324 -10.41 5.25 14.40
N THR A 325 -11.08 6.02 15.24
CA THR A 325 -10.48 7.13 15.96
C THR A 325 -9.37 6.66 16.90
N LYS A 326 -8.46 7.57 17.27
CA LYS A 326 -7.33 7.29 18.18
C LYS A 326 -7.76 6.67 19.53
N ASP A 327 -8.99 6.97 19.99
CA ASP A 327 -9.48 6.49 21.29
C ASP A 327 -9.85 5.02 21.24
N LYS A 328 -10.26 4.51 20.08
CA LYS A 328 -10.59 3.12 19.79
C LYS A 328 -9.41 2.31 19.28
N ALA A 329 -8.28 2.96 18.98
CA ALA A 329 -7.09 2.27 18.51
C ALA A 329 -6.56 1.28 19.54
N LEU A 330 -5.99 0.17 19.08
CA LEU A 330 -5.43 -0.88 19.92
C LEU A 330 -4.26 -0.35 20.72
N LYS A 331 -4.37 -0.38 22.07
CA LYS A 331 -3.33 0.06 23.01
C LYS A 331 -2.91 -1.02 23.99
N ASP A 332 -3.64 -2.13 24.03
CA ASP A 332 -3.29 -3.26 24.91
C ASP A 332 -2.10 -4.03 24.31
N CYS A 333 -0.97 -3.91 24.99
CA CYS A 333 0.27 -4.57 24.59
C CYS A 333 0.15 -6.12 24.59
N LYS A 334 -0.71 -6.70 25.42
CA LYS A 334 -0.90 -8.15 25.52
C LYS A 334 -1.42 -8.76 24.23
N VAL A 335 -2.20 -8.03 23.45
CA VAL A 335 -2.72 -8.51 22.16
C VAL A 335 -1.60 -9.00 21.23
N CYS A 336 -0.40 -8.40 21.34
CA CYS A 336 0.77 -8.78 20.54
C CYS A 336 1.89 -9.41 21.37
N HIS A 337 2.03 -9.07 22.66
CA HIS A 337 3.16 -9.47 23.50
C HIS A 337 2.84 -10.63 24.47
N GLU A 338 1.66 -11.21 24.39
CA GLU A 338 1.33 -12.42 25.11
C GLU A 338 1.84 -13.67 24.37
N ASN A 339 2.19 -14.72 25.12
CA ASN A 339 2.62 -15.97 24.52
C ASN A 339 1.46 -16.59 23.71
N GLY A 340 1.73 -16.90 22.43
CA GLY A 340 0.71 -17.42 21.53
C GLY A 340 -0.29 -16.37 21.02
N ALA A 341 0.06 -15.08 21.07
CA ALA A 341 -0.79 -13.99 20.60
C ALA A 341 -1.34 -14.22 19.18
N VAL A 342 -2.63 -13.97 19.02
CA VAL A 342 -3.39 -14.23 17.78
C VAL A 342 -2.77 -13.63 16.51
N PRO A 343 -2.23 -12.39 16.53
CA PRO A 343 -1.61 -11.79 15.34
C PRO A 343 -0.47 -12.60 14.72
N PHE A 344 0.20 -13.43 15.51
CA PHE A 344 1.34 -14.25 15.07
C PHE A 344 0.97 -15.70 14.71
N GLN A 345 -0.31 -16.06 14.76
CA GLN A 345 -0.78 -17.41 14.41
C GLN A 345 -0.98 -17.60 12.92
N SER A 346 -1.03 -16.53 12.15
CA SER A 346 -1.14 -16.57 10.69
C SER A 346 0.09 -15.92 10.08
N VAL A 347 0.84 -16.67 9.30
CA VAL A 347 2.09 -16.21 8.68
C VAL A 347 2.03 -16.50 7.19
N VAL A 348 2.48 -15.53 6.39
CA VAL A 348 2.63 -15.70 4.93
C VAL A 348 3.99 -15.17 4.49
N LEU A 349 4.57 -15.81 3.50
CA LEU A 349 5.69 -15.27 2.74
C LEU A 349 5.16 -14.56 1.52
N THR A 350 5.58 -13.31 1.31
CA THR A 350 5.19 -12.53 0.14
C THR A 350 6.41 -12.13 -0.67
N MET A 351 6.34 -12.38 -1.95
CA MET A 351 7.27 -11.87 -2.95
C MET A 351 6.48 -11.08 -4.00
N ALA A 352 7.07 -10.02 -4.50
CA ALA A 352 6.52 -9.27 -5.63
C ALA A 352 6.85 -10.00 -6.93
N GLY A 353 5.83 -10.37 -7.70
CA GLY A 353 5.98 -10.90 -9.05
C GLY A 353 6.48 -9.84 -10.04
N PRO A 354 6.87 -10.24 -11.25
CA PRO A 354 7.40 -9.34 -12.26
C PRO A 354 6.37 -8.29 -12.74
N ASP A 355 5.11 -8.55 -12.48
CA ASP A 355 3.97 -7.67 -12.75
C ASP A 355 3.55 -6.81 -11.54
N GLY A 356 4.35 -6.81 -10.47
CA GLY A 356 4.07 -6.07 -9.24
C GLY A 356 2.98 -6.69 -8.35
N ARG A 357 2.34 -7.80 -8.76
CA ARG A 357 1.40 -8.52 -7.90
C ARG A 357 2.11 -9.32 -6.83
N ALA A 358 1.46 -9.44 -5.68
CA ALA A 358 1.98 -10.21 -4.57
C ALA A 358 1.76 -11.71 -4.79
N LEU A 359 2.85 -12.45 -4.90
CA LEU A 359 2.84 -13.92 -4.81
C LEU A 359 2.94 -14.30 -3.34
N ARG A 360 2.01 -15.10 -2.84
CA ARG A 360 1.93 -15.47 -1.43
C ARG A 360 2.06 -16.98 -1.25
N GLN A 361 2.81 -17.34 -0.21
CA GLN A 361 2.96 -18.71 0.28
C GLN A 361 2.61 -18.75 1.76
N GLY A 362 1.80 -19.72 2.17
CA GLY A 362 1.57 -20.00 3.59
C GLY A 362 2.87 -20.39 4.29
N VAL A 363 3.00 -20.04 5.55
CA VAL A 363 4.16 -20.37 6.38
C VAL A 363 3.66 -20.81 7.75
N GLU A 364 4.24 -21.86 8.28
CA GLU A 364 3.96 -22.31 9.65
C GLU A 364 4.49 -21.27 10.65
N LYS A 365 3.70 -20.99 11.68
CA LYS A 365 4.05 -19.98 12.70
C LYS A 365 5.35 -20.30 13.44
N GLU A 366 5.69 -21.58 13.54
CA GLU A 366 6.88 -22.10 14.19
C GLU A 366 8.17 -21.55 13.55
N VAL A 367 8.12 -21.18 12.27
CA VAL A 367 9.22 -20.50 11.58
C VAL A 367 9.64 -19.22 12.31
N LEU A 368 8.69 -18.47 12.90
CA LEU A 368 8.99 -17.23 13.63
C LEU A 368 9.78 -17.45 14.92
N THR A 369 9.68 -18.64 15.50
CA THR A 369 10.34 -19.02 16.77
C THR A 369 11.51 -19.99 16.54
N SER A 370 11.83 -20.27 15.31
CA SER A 370 12.89 -21.21 14.92
C SER A 370 14.28 -20.56 14.93
N VAL A 371 15.32 -21.41 15.00
CA VAL A 371 16.71 -20.96 14.87
C VAL A 371 16.99 -20.36 13.48
N THR A 372 16.27 -20.81 12.46
CA THR A 372 16.36 -20.27 11.10
C THR A 372 16.01 -18.79 11.06
N SER A 373 15.10 -18.33 11.90
CA SER A 373 14.73 -16.92 11.96
C SER A 373 15.89 -16.02 12.39
N LEU A 374 16.82 -16.50 13.21
CA LEU A 374 17.99 -15.73 13.65
C LEU A 374 18.92 -15.33 12.51
N GLY A 375 19.09 -16.22 11.55
CA GLY A 375 20.02 -16.00 10.43
C GLY A 375 19.36 -15.40 9.19
N SER A 376 18.04 -15.47 9.09
CA SER A 376 17.32 -15.14 7.87
C SER A 376 16.23 -14.07 8.03
N LEU A 377 15.75 -13.82 9.26
CA LEU A 377 14.71 -12.84 9.53
C LEU A 377 15.30 -11.58 10.18
N ARG A 378 15.25 -10.45 9.48
CA ARG A 378 15.83 -9.20 9.94
C ARG A 378 14.93 -8.50 10.96
N GLY A 379 15.42 -8.35 12.18
CA GLY A 379 14.87 -7.37 13.16
C GLY A 379 13.42 -7.58 13.60
N PHE A 380 12.77 -8.67 13.23
CA PHE A 380 11.39 -8.95 13.59
C PHE A 380 11.36 -9.85 14.84
N TYR A 381 11.26 -9.22 16.00
CA TYR A 381 11.22 -9.91 17.26
C TYR A 381 10.16 -9.25 18.18
N ALA A 382 9.11 -10.00 18.51
CA ALA A 382 8.10 -9.58 19.46
C ALA A 382 8.26 -10.36 20.77
N ILE A 383 8.63 -9.67 21.83
CA ILE A 383 8.77 -10.26 23.16
C ILE A 383 7.49 -11.01 23.55
N GLY A 384 7.61 -12.28 23.86
CA GLY A 384 6.50 -13.15 24.20
C GLY A 384 5.99 -14.00 23.02
N SER A 385 5.82 -13.42 21.82
CA SER A 385 5.16 -14.10 20.69
C SER A 385 6.10 -14.77 19.71
N THR A 386 7.28 -14.17 19.44
CA THR A 386 8.28 -14.74 18.52
C THR A 386 9.56 -15.14 19.27
N ARG A 387 9.41 -15.49 20.53
CA ARG A 387 10.52 -15.83 21.43
C ARG A 387 11.12 -17.18 21.07
N ILE A 388 12.45 -17.21 20.88
CA ILE A 388 13.20 -18.44 20.60
C ILE A 388 13.67 -19.04 21.93
N LYS A 389 13.00 -20.08 22.42
CA LYS A 389 13.26 -20.73 23.71
C LYS A 389 14.72 -21.20 23.87
N LEU A 390 15.37 -21.61 22.76
CA LEU A 390 16.77 -22.02 22.77
C LEU A 390 17.69 -20.90 23.28
N LEU A 391 17.44 -19.64 22.87
CA LEU A 391 18.24 -18.49 23.32
C LEU A 391 18.08 -18.24 24.81
N ASP A 392 16.91 -18.51 25.38
CA ASP A 392 16.67 -18.36 26.81
C ASP A 392 17.49 -19.41 27.60
N TYR A 393 17.52 -20.66 27.14
CA TYR A 393 18.35 -21.69 27.76
C TYR A 393 19.84 -21.34 27.68
N LEU A 394 20.31 -20.85 26.52
CA LEU A 394 21.69 -20.38 26.36
C LEU A 394 21.98 -19.21 27.29
N LEU A 395 21.07 -18.25 27.43
CA LEU A 395 21.22 -17.12 28.36
C LEU A 395 21.31 -17.60 29.81
N VAL A 396 20.46 -18.54 30.24
CA VAL A 396 20.54 -19.15 31.58
C VAL A 396 21.89 -19.84 31.80
N LEU A 397 22.38 -20.59 30.82
CA LEU A 397 23.71 -21.23 30.90
C LEU A 397 24.84 -20.20 31.04
N VAL A 398 24.79 -19.10 30.30
CA VAL A 398 25.76 -18.02 30.42
C VAL A 398 25.73 -17.38 31.80
N ILE A 399 24.52 -17.08 32.32
CA ILE A 399 24.36 -16.51 33.67
C ILE A 399 24.91 -17.45 34.72
N LEU A 400 24.57 -18.74 34.65
CA LEU A 400 25.11 -19.75 35.56
C LEU A 400 26.64 -19.83 35.47
N GLY A 401 27.21 -19.81 34.27
CA GLY A 401 28.67 -19.77 34.07
C GLY A 401 29.33 -18.55 34.71
N VAL A 402 28.73 -17.37 34.51
CA VAL A 402 29.23 -16.11 35.11
C VAL A 402 29.18 -16.17 36.65
N LEU A 403 28.25 -16.85 37.24
CA LEU A 403 28.15 -17.02 38.67
C LEU A 403 29.05 -18.12 39.22
N VAL A 404 29.06 -19.30 38.58
CA VAL A 404 29.76 -20.50 39.03
C VAL A 404 31.28 -20.35 38.93
N VAL A 405 31.79 -19.76 37.81
CA VAL A 405 33.24 -19.63 37.59
C VAL A 405 33.94 -18.76 38.63
N PRO A 406 33.47 -17.57 39.01
CA PRO A 406 34.07 -16.80 40.11
C PRO A 406 34.01 -17.49 41.45
N ILE A 407 32.86 -18.14 41.76
CA ILE A 407 32.66 -18.89 43.03
C ILE A 407 33.68 -20.04 43.06
N ALA A 408 33.77 -20.83 42.01
CA ALA A 408 34.73 -21.94 41.94
C ALA A 408 36.17 -21.44 42.05
N HIS A 409 36.51 -20.34 41.34
CA HIS A 409 37.84 -19.72 41.41
C HIS A 409 38.19 -19.24 42.86
N LEU A 410 37.27 -18.50 43.48
CA LEU A 410 37.46 -18.04 44.85
C LEU A 410 37.56 -19.19 45.86
N SER A 411 36.79 -20.23 45.69
CA SER A 411 36.82 -21.43 46.52
C SER A 411 38.17 -22.16 46.35
N ALA A 412 38.57 -22.40 45.11
CA ALA A 412 39.87 -22.99 44.80
C ALA A 412 41.02 -22.15 45.38
N HIS A 413 40.99 -20.83 45.16
CA HIS A 413 42.01 -19.91 45.73
C HIS A 413 42.09 -20.01 47.25
N ARG A 414 40.95 -20.06 47.95
CA ARG A 414 40.94 -20.24 49.44
C ARG A 414 41.54 -21.58 49.84
N LEU A 415 41.16 -22.68 49.17
CA LEU A 415 41.68 -24.02 49.46
C LEU A 415 43.20 -24.08 49.20
N PHE A 416 43.65 -23.57 48.10
CA PHE A 416 45.09 -23.57 47.78
C PHE A 416 45.87 -22.66 48.71
N LYS A 417 45.33 -21.52 49.13
CA LYS A 417 45.92 -20.65 50.15
C LYS A 417 46.06 -21.38 51.47
N ALA A 418 44.96 -22.00 51.99
CA ALA A 418 44.99 -22.75 53.24
C ALA A 418 45.99 -23.92 53.21
N LYS A 419 46.08 -24.66 52.09
CA LYS A 419 47.06 -25.74 51.90
C LYS A 419 48.50 -25.21 51.89
N ARG A 420 48.76 -24.12 51.19
CA ARG A 420 50.08 -23.46 51.17
C ARG A 420 50.51 -22.97 52.54
N ASP A 421 49.63 -22.32 53.28
CA ASP A 421 49.90 -21.75 54.59
C ASP A 421 50.16 -22.89 55.62
N LYS A 422 49.49 -24.05 55.53
CA LYS A 422 49.76 -25.25 56.27
C LYS A 422 51.15 -25.83 55.99
N LEU A 423 51.51 -25.96 54.69
CA LEU A 423 52.84 -26.45 54.28
C LEU A 423 53.99 -25.54 54.68
N LEU A 424 53.75 -24.20 54.71
CA LEU A 424 54.71 -23.25 55.18
C LEU A 424 54.91 -23.33 56.69
N ALA A 425 53.84 -23.53 57.47
CA ALA A 425 53.91 -23.76 58.91
C ALA A 425 54.64 -25.06 59.28
N GLU A 426 54.41 -26.15 58.54
CA GLU A 426 55.12 -27.40 58.69
C GLU A 426 56.63 -27.28 58.38
N ARG A 427 57.01 -26.52 57.35
CA ARG A 427 58.40 -26.24 57.00
C ARG A 427 59.12 -25.37 58.08
N THR A 428 58.46 -24.38 58.61
CA THR A 428 59.03 -23.51 59.69
C THR A 428 59.24 -24.32 61.00
N SER A 429 58.30 -25.21 61.31
CA SER A 429 58.45 -26.07 62.52
C SER A 429 59.52 -27.16 62.39
N SER A 430 59.86 -27.59 61.16
CA SER A 430 60.91 -28.56 60.92
C SER A 430 62.33 -27.92 60.82
N SER A 431 62.41 -26.59 60.62
CA SER A 431 63.69 -25.84 60.59
C SER A 431 64.15 -25.30 61.94
N THR A 432 63.37 -25.50 62.97
CA THR A 432 63.64 -25.05 64.36
C THR A 432 63.94 -26.23 65.29
N LYS A 433 64.10 -27.44 64.73
CA LYS A 433 64.71 -28.59 65.40
C LYS A 433 66.07 -28.88 64.81
#